data_8c39ca27eeefac6612f75b0d54613298
#
_entry.id   8c39ca27eeefac6612f75b0d54613298
#
_cell.length_a   1.000
_cell.length_b   1.000
_cell.length_c   1.000
_cell.angle_alpha   90.00
_cell.angle_beta   90.00
_cell.angle_gamma   90.00
#
_symmetry.space_group_name_H-M   'P 1'
#
loop_
_entity.id
_entity.type
_entity.pdbx_description
1 polymer ?
#
loop_
_entity_poly.entity_id
_entity_poly.type
_entity_poly.pdbx_seq_one_letter_code
_entity_poly.pdbx_strand_id
1 'polypeptide(L)'
;GYTITDVIVDGKSQGPKDSYEFKNIRENHTLEVKVAKLLTGDHIAYIKGYPDGGVHPTANITRAEVSAIFYRLLSDDARSVYTTNIHNFTDVHNSWASTEISTLTNAGILKGYTDGSFRPDAAITRAEFAAIAARFDKLSGGNKTFSDVPTDHWAYAAITSAAEKGWVNGYSDGTFRPDNAITRAEVVKITNAVLMRTCDKDYVADNLSKLISYNDLTSAYWAYYDIHEASNAHDYKVVNDAEIWINLK
;
A
#
# COMPACT_ATOMS: atom_id res chain seq x y z
N GLY A 1 -6.56 -7.96 -1.02
CA GLY A 1 -5.95 -9.01 -1.81
C GLY A 1 -5.39 -10.14 -0.97
N TYR A 2 -5.21 -11.27 -1.64
CA TYR A 2 -4.63 -12.49 -1.07
C TYR A 2 -3.45 -12.92 -1.93
N THR A 3 -2.53 -13.65 -1.32
CA THR A 3 -1.42 -14.33 -2.00
C THR A 3 -1.50 -15.84 -1.76
N ILE A 4 -1.04 -16.63 -2.73
CA ILE A 4 -0.87 -18.06 -2.54
C ILE A 4 0.42 -18.27 -1.75
N THR A 5 0.31 -18.95 -0.60
CA THR A 5 1.46 -19.25 0.26
C THR A 5 2.00 -20.66 0.03
N ASP A 6 1.16 -21.59 -0.41
CA ASP A 6 1.56 -22.94 -0.78
C ASP A 6 0.54 -23.59 -1.71
N VAL A 7 1.01 -24.47 -2.58
CA VAL A 7 0.23 -25.44 -3.33
C VAL A 7 0.64 -26.83 -2.86
N ILE A 8 -0.30 -27.61 -2.32
CA ILE A 8 -0.05 -28.95 -1.81
C ILE A 8 -0.67 -29.96 -2.75
N VAL A 9 0.14 -30.88 -3.27
CA VAL A 9 -0.29 -31.95 -4.16
C VAL A 9 -0.02 -33.29 -3.51
N ASP A 10 -1.07 -34.10 -3.33
CA ASP A 10 -1.01 -35.41 -2.65
C ASP A 10 -0.29 -35.34 -1.30
N GLY A 11 -0.61 -34.30 -0.51
CA GLY A 11 -0.03 -34.04 0.78
C GLY A 11 1.40 -33.48 0.77
N LYS A 12 1.98 -33.16 -0.41
CA LYS A 12 3.35 -32.63 -0.52
C LYS A 12 3.32 -31.18 -0.99
N SER A 13 4.00 -30.29 -0.25
CA SER A 13 4.18 -28.89 -0.64
C SER A 13 4.95 -28.77 -1.95
N GLN A 14 4.46 -27.88 -2.82
CA GLN A 14 5.08 -27.48 -4.07
C GLN A 14 5.57 -26.03 -4.02
N GLY A 15 5.39 -25.36 -2.88
CA GLY A 15 5.64 -23.93 -2.71
C GLY A 15 4.56 -23.06 -3.34
N PRO A 16 4.72 -21.72 -3.26
CA PRO A 16 3.79 -20.76 -3.84
C PRO A 16 3.87 -20.81 -5.38
N LYS A 17 2.77 -21.15 -6.03
CA LYS A 17 2.66 -21.28 -7.49
C LYS A 17 1.30 -20.80 -7.97
N ASP A 18 1.26 -20.07 -9.07
CA ASP A 18 0.03 -19.61 -9.71
C ASP A 18 -0.67 -20.70 -10.52
N SER A 19 0.05 -21.79 -10.84
CA SER A 19 -0.47 -22.91 -11.61
C SER A 19 0.25 -24.19 -11.24
N TYR A 20 -0.46 -25.31 -11.38
CA TYR A 20 0.10 -26.67 -11.29
C TYR A 20 -0.46 -27.55 -12.40
N GLU A 21 0.41 -28.29 -13.08
CA GLU A 21 0.05 -29.18 -14.16
C GLU A 21 0.25 -30.64 -13.75
N PHE A 22 -0.82 -31.43 -13.79
CA PHE A 22 -0.74 -32.87 -13.67
C PHE A 22 -0.43 -33.50 -15.05
N LYS A 23 0.62 -34.31 -15.12
CA LYS A 23 1.00 -35.05 -16.38
C LYS A 23 0.76 -36.53 -16.23
N ASN A 24 0.23 -37.15 -17.30
CA ASN A 24 0.00 -38.59 -17.38
C ASN A 24 -0.86 -39.16 -16.23
N ILE A 25 -1.98 -38.51 -15.92
CA ILE A 25 -2.88 -38.88 -14.82
C ILE A 25 -3.35 -40.31 -15.01
N ARG A 26 -3.12 -41.17 -14.00
CA ARG A 26 -3.54 -42.57 -13.97
C ARG A 26 -4.30 -42.91 -12.68
N GLU A 27 -4.36 -42.05 -11.74
CA GLU A 27 -5.02 -42.16 -10.44
C GLU A 27 -5.60 -40.83 -10.00
N ASN A 28 -6.38 -40.85 -8.93
CA ASN A 28 -6.90 -39.60 -8.32
C ASN A 28 -5.79 -38.88 -7.60
N HIS A 29 -5.75 -37.54 -7.79
CA HIS A 29 -4.85 -36.65 -7.11
C HIS A 29 -5.62 -35.65 -6.25
N THR A 30 -5.00 -35.18 -5.19
CA THR A 30 -5.50 -34.07 -4.36
C THR A 30 -4.70 -32.81 -4.62
N LEU A 31 -5.39 -31.67 -4.66
CA LEU A 31 -4.76 -30.35 -4.74
C LEU A 31 -5.39 -29.44 -3.70
N GLU A 32 -4.56 -28.91 -2.82
CA GLU A 32 -4.91 -27.91 -1.80
C GLU A 32 -4.13 -26.64 -2.07
N VAL A 33 -4.79 -25.46 -1.98
CA VAL A 33 -4.13 -24.17 -2.12
C VAL A 33 -4.27 -23.41 -0.82
N LYS A 34 -3.13 -23.06 -0.20
CA LYS A 34 -3.10 -22.17 0.96
C LYS A 34 -2.93 -20.73 0.51
N VAL A 35 -3.70 -19.86 1.12
CA VAL A 35 -3.68 -18.42 0.83
C VAL A 35 -3.60 -17.62 2.12
N ALA A 36 -2.95 -16.46 2.07
CA ALA A 36 -2.90 -15.48 3.14
C ALA A 36 -3.28 -14.10 2.64
N LYS A 37 -3.65 -13.18 3.54
CA LYS A 37 -3.83 -11.77 3.18
C LYS A 37 -2.50 -11.18 2.72
N LEU A 38 -2.53 -10.36 1.68
CA LEU A 38 -1.35 -9.68 1.17
C LEU A 38 -0.85 -8.60 2.14
N LEU A 39 -1.77 -7.82 2.70
CA LEU A 39 -1.47 -6.79 3.69
C LEU A 39 -1.82 -7.27 5.10
N THR A 40 -1.03 -6.83 6.08
CA THR A 40 -1.30 -7.10 7.49
C THR A 40 -2.59 -6.44 7.94
N GLY A 41 -3.32 -7.13 8.81
CA GLY A 41 -4.47 -6.55 9.54
C GLY A 41 -4.05 -5.80 10.81
N ASP A 42 -2.79 -5.94 11.23
CA ASP A 42 -2.27 -5.28 12.43
C ASP A 42 -2.04 -3.79 12.17
N HIS A 43 -2.41 -2.96 13.14
CA HIS A 43 -2.12 -1.52 13.10
C HIS A 43 -0.67 -1.27 13.50
N ILE A 44 0.23 -1.45 12.52
CA ILE A 44 1.64 -1.13 12.63
C ILE A 44 1.91 0.29 12.13
N ALA A 45 2.95 0.93 12.66
CA ALA A 45 3.44 2.20 12.15
C ALA A 45 4.11 1.99 10.77
N TYR A 46 3.53 2.56 9.72
CA TYR A 46 4.06 2.40 8.37
C TYR A 46 4.69 3.68 7.80
N ILE A 47 4.33 4.87 8.35
CA ILE A 47 5.00 6.13 8.06
C ILE A 47 6.07 6.41 9.13
N LYS A 48 7.19 7.00 8.71
CA LYS A 48 8.26 7.45 9.61
C LYS A 48 8.61 8.89 9.29
N GLY A 49 8.97 9.65 10.32
CA GLY A 49 9.52 11.01 10.17
C GLY A 49 10.95 11.00 9.65
N TYR A 50 11.47 12.18 9.45
CA TYR A 50 12.82 12.45 9.01
C TYR A 50 13.73 12.82 10.19
N PRO A 51 15.06 12.81 9.99
CA PRO A 51 16.04 13.13 11.05
C PRO A 51 15.89 14.55 11.63
N ASP A 52 15.26 15.47 10.91
CA ASP A 52 14.96 16.83 11.37
C ASP A 52 13.75 16.92 12.32
N GLY A 53 13.11 15.77 12.60
CA GLY A 53 11.93 15.67 13.47
C GLY A 53 10.61 15.98 12.77
N GLY A 54 10.61 16.23 11.48
CA GLY A 54 9.40 16.47 10.67
C GLY A 54 8.86 15.19 10.02
N VAL A 55 7.59 15.20 9.62
CA VAL A 55 6.97 14.20 8.76
C VAL A 55 6.83 14.69 7.32
N HIS A 56 7.05 15.98 7.09
CA HIS A 56 6.97 16.65 5.78
C HIS A 56 5.67 16.37 5.02
N PRO A 57 4.50 16.66 5.61
CA PRO A 57 3.21 16.21 5.08
C PRO A 57 2.88 16.79 3.71
N THR A 58 3.42 17.98 3.39
CA THR A 58 3.22 18.66 2.11
C THR A 58 4.28 18.31 1.04
N ALA A 59 5.36 17.63 1.44
CA ALA A 59 6.40 17.23 0.50
C ALA A 59 5.88 16.12 -0.44
N ASN A 60 6.35 16.15 -1.68
CA ASN A 60 6.14 15.05 -2.60
C ASN A 60 6.85 13.80 -2.08
N ILE A 61 6.20 12.64 -2.18
CA ILE A 61 6.79 11.38 -1.76
C ILE A 61 7.47 10.70 -2.95
N THR A 62 8.61 10.06 -2.68
CA THR A 62 9.35 9.32 -3.71
C THR A 62 8.82 7.91 -3.91
N ARG A 63 9.14 7.30 -5.05
CA ARG A 63 8.79 5.91 -5.37
C ARG A 63 9.46 4.93 -4.40
N ALA A 64 10.69 5.21 -3.94
CA ALA A 64 11.37 4.42 -2.92
C ALA A 64 10.64 4.49 -1.56
N GLU A 65 10.19 5.67 -1.14
CA GLU A 65 9.45 5.82 0.12
C GLU A 65 8.10 5.10 0.08
N VAL A 66 7.39 5.15 -1.05
CA VAL A 66 6.16 4.36 -1.24
C VAL A 66 6.44 2.87 -1.19
N SER A 67 7.56 2.42 -1.78
CA SER A 67 7.99 1.03 -1.67
C SER A 67 8.20 0.61 -0.22
N ALA A 68 8.87 1.45 0.58
CA ALA A 68 9.09 1.16 1.99
C ALA A 68 7.80 1.11 2.82
N ILE A 69 6.81 1.95 2.49
CA ILE A 69 5.49 1.93 3.13
C ILE A 69 4.80 0.58 2.89
N PHE A 70 4.64 0.19 1.63
CA PHE A 70 3.93 -1.04 1.30
C PHE A 70 4.69 -2.31 1.69
N TYR A 71 6.02 -2.30 1.68
CA TYR A 71 6.81 -3.40 2.22
C TYR A 71 6.55 -3.62 3.72
N ARG A 72 6.48 -2.56 4.52
CA ARG A 72 6.11 -2.66 5.94
C ARG A 72 4.71 -3.23 6.12
N LEU A 73 3.78 -2.86 5.25
CA LEU A 73 2.39 -3.28 5.30
C LEU A 73 2.14 -4.70 4.76
N LEU A 74 3.11 -5.35 4.10
CA LEU A 74 2.97 -6.77 3.76
C LEU A 74 2.78 -7.60 5.02
N SER A 75 1.89 -8.59 4.97
CA SER A 75 1.81 -9.61 6.02
C SER A 75 3.11 -10.41 6.11
N ASP A 76 3.35 -11.07 7.23
CA ASP A 76 4.54 -11.92 7.41
C ASP A 76 4.54 -13.07 6.40
N ASP A 77 3.37 -13.66 6.14
CA ASP A 77 3.20 -14.69 5.12
C ASP A 77 3.58 -14.17 3.72
N ALA A 78 3.07 -12.99 3.32
CA ALA A 78 3.41 -12.39 2.04
C ALA A 78 4.90 -12.05 1.95
N ARG A 79 5.50 -11.53 3.02
CA ARG A 79 6.94 -11.30 3.07
C ARG A 79 7.74 -12.59 2.90
N SER A 80 7.33 -13.68 3.57
CA SER A 80 8.02 -14.97 3.44
C SER A 80 8.03 -15.50 2.01
N VAL A 81 6.98 -15.23 1.23
CA VAL A 81 6.84 -15.65 -0.16
C VAL A 81 7.64 -14.77 -1.11
N TYR A 82 7.60 -13.43 -0.91
CA TYR A 82 8.06 -12.49 -1.93
C TYR A 82 9.39 -11.82 -1.65
N THR A 83 9.94 -11.90 -0.43
CA THR A 83 11.19 -11.19 -0.09
C THR A 83 12.34 -11.66 -0.99
N THR A 84 12.94 -10.69 -1.67
CA THR A 84 14.07 -10.89 -2.57
C THR A 84 14.86 -9.58 -2.74
N ASN A 85 16.14 -9.71 -3.10
CA ASN A 85 16.99 -8.61 -3.56
C ASN A 85 17.25 -8.67 -5.07
N ILE A 86 16.57 -9.60 -5.77
CA ILE A 86 16.77 -9.79 -7.20
C ILE A 86 15.82 -8.86 -7.95
N HIS A 87 16.37 -8.05 -8.82
CA HIS A 87 15.65 -7.16 -9.73
C HIS A 87 16.45 -6.94 -11.02
N ASN A 88 15.75 -6.46 -12.06
CA ASN A 88 16.35 -6.15 -13.36
C ASN A 88 16.45 -4.64 -13.64
N PHE A 89 16.24 -3.79 -12.62
CA PHE A 89 16.29 -2.33 -12.78
C PHE A 89 17.74 -1.84 -12.81
N THR A 90 18.00 -0.88 -13.70
CA THR A 90 19.34 -0.32 -13.92
C THR A 90 19.78 0.65 -12.83
N ASP A 91 18.86 1.20 -12.05
CA ASP A 91 19.04 2.32 -11.13
C ASP A 91 18.71 2.00 -9.66
N VAL A 92 18.48 0.73 -9.31
CA VAL A 92 18.09 0.31 -7.95
C VAL A 92 19.23 -0.24 -7.11
N HIS A 93 20.36 -0.67 -7.73
CA HIS A 93 21.45 -1.38 -7.04
C HIS A 93 22.01 -0.68 -5.80
N ASN A 94 22.04 0.65 -5.79
CA ASN A 94 22.53 1.46 -4.67
C ASN A 94 21.40 2.17 -3.91
N SER A 95 20.15 1.84 -4.19
CA SER A 95 19.01 2.42 -3.46
C SER A 95 18.91 1.82 -2.07
N TRP A 96 18.67 2.65 -1.08
CA TRP A 96 18.38 2.23 0.30
C TRP A 96 17.12 1.34 0.39
N ALA A 97 16.22 1.44 -0.60
CA ALA A 97 14.99 0.68 -0.70
C ALA A 97 15.08 -0.50 -1.70
N SER A 98 16.29 -0.98 -2.02
CA SER A 98 16.49 -2.03 -3.02
C SER A 98 15.70 -3.31 -2.69
N THR A 99 15.70 -3.76 -1.43
CA THR A 99 14.94 -4.93 -0.97
C THR A 99 13.45 -4.71 -1.09
N GLU A 100 12.95 -3.56 -0.66
CA GLU A 100 11.53 -3.19 -0.70
C GLU A 100 11.02 -3.15 -2.14
N ILE A 101 11.76 -2.49 -3.03
CA ILE A 101 11.44 -2.40 -4.45
C ILE A 101 11.42 -3.79 -5.10
N SER A 102 12.47 -4.59 -4.86
CA SER A 102 12.60 -5.93 -5.43
C SER A 102 11.46 -6.84 -4.96
N THR A 103 11.17 -6.83 -3.66
CA THR A 103 10.10 -7.63 -3.05
C THR A 103 8.73 -7.26 -3.61
N LEU A 104 8.40 -5.97 -3.67
CA LEU A 104 7.09 -5.52 -4.16
C LEU A 104 6.95 -5.69 -5.68
N THR A 105 8.05 -5.66 -6.41
CA THR A 105 8.05 -5.99 -7.84
C THR A 105 7.84 -7.49 -8.05
N ASN A 106 8.49 -8.33 -7.25
CA ASN A 106 8.29 -9.78 -7.25
C ASN A 106 6.83 -10.15 -6.91
N ALA A 107 6.21 -9.40 -5.98
CA ALA A 107 4.80 -9.55 -5.65
C ALA A 107 3.83 -8.94 -6.71
N GLY A 108 4.33 -8.36 -7.79
CA GLY A 108 3.51 -7.73 -8.83
C GLY A 108 2.85 -6.41 -8.43
N ILE A 109 3.17 -5.88 -7.24
CA ILE A 109 2.59 -4.64 -6.68
C ILE A 109 3.20 -3.41 -7.34
N LEU A 110 4.51 -3.41 -7.57
CA LEU A 110 5.23 -2.34 -8.23
C LEU A 110 5.67 -2.75 -9.65
N LYS A 111 5.83 -1.77 -10.49
CA LYS A 111 6.40 -1.94 -11.84
C LYS A 111 7.38 -0.80 -12.11
N GLY A 112 8.46 -1.12 -12.83
CA GLY A 112 9.36 -0.12 -13.40
C GLY A 112 8.83 0.44 -14.72
N TYR A 113 9.68 1.24 -15.34
CA TYR A 113 9.41 1.86 -16.65
C TYR A 113 9.90 0.97 -17.79
N THR A 114 9.43 1.27 -18.99
CA THR A 114 9.78 0.50 -20.21
C THR A 114 11.24 0.62 -20.61
N ASP A 115 11.95 1.63 -20.10
CA ASP A 115 13.39 1.81 -20.28
C ASP A 115 14.27 0.97 -19.35
N GLY A 116 13.65 0.14 -18.51
CA GLY A 116 14.36 -0.71 -17.54
C GLY A 116 14.70 0.01 -16.22
N SER A 117 14.31 1.26 -16.05
CA SER A 117 14.50 1.99 -14.79
C SER A 117 13.34 1.79 -13.81
N PHE A 118 13.59 2.03 -12.52
CA PHE A 118 12.56 2.15 -11.48
C PHE A 118 12.37 3.60 -11.02
N ARG A 119 13.41 4.40 -11.07
CA ARG A 119 13.49 5.81 -10.62
C ARG A 119 13.14 5.97 -9.15
N PRO A 120 13.92 5.36 -8.22
CA PRO A 120 13.60 5.32 -6.81
C PRO A 120 13.42 6.70 -6.17
N ASP A 121 14.21 7.68 -6.56
CA ASP A 121 14.22 9.04 -6.00
C ASP A 121 13.24 10.00 -6.71
N ALA A 122 12.59 9.55 -7.77
CA ALA A 122 11.57 10.36 -8.44
C ALA A 122 10.29 10.45 -7.59
N ALA A 123 9.66 11.62 -7.58
CA ALA A 123 8.34 11.77 -7.01
C ALA A 123 7.33 10.88 -7.77
N ILE A 124 6.48 10.18 -7.02
CA ILE A 124 5.42 9.35 -7.62
C ILE A 124 4.24 10.23 -8.00
N THR A 125 3.59 9.95 -9.12
CA THR A 125 2.40 10.67 -9.53
C THR A 125 1.13 10.12 -8.86
N ARG A 126 0.06 10.93 -8.84
CA ARG A 126 -1.24 10.54 -8.32
C ARG A 126 -1.81 9.32 -9.07
N ALA A 127 -1.64 9.26 -10.39
CA ALA A 127 -2.06 8.11 -11.20
C ALA A 127 -1.26 6.84 -10.87
N GLU A 128 0.05 6.95 -10.72
CA GLU A 128 0.91 5.82 -10.34
C GLU A 128 0.54 5.27 -8.96
N PHE A 129 0.27 6.16 -8.00
CA PHE A 129 -0.14 5.76 -6.65
C PHE A 129 -1.53 5.09 -6.66
N ALA A 130 -2.50 5.65 -7.39
CA ALA A 130 -3.82 5.03 -7.56
C ALA A 130 -3.72 3.63 -8.19
N ALA A 131 -2.83 3.46 -9.17
CA ALA A 131 -2.58 2.17 -9.79
C ALA A 131 -1.93 1.15 -8.83
N ILE A 132 -1.11 1.59 -7.87
CA ILE A 132 -0.56 0.73 -6.81
C ILE A 132 -1.67 0.34 -5.83
N ALA A 133 -2.42 1.31 -5.32
CA ALA A 133 -3.54 1.08 -4.40
C ALA A 133 -4.56 0.09 -4.96
N ALA A 134 -4.87 0.20 -6.24
CA ALA A 134 -5.81 -0.68 -6.94
C ALA A 134 -5.36 -2.15 -7.03
N ARG A 135 -4.07 -2.46 -6.84
CA ARG A 135 -3.56 -3.85 -6.86
C ARG A 135 -3.81 -4.61 -5.56
N PHE A 136 -4.15 -3.91 -4.50
CA PHE A 136 -4.47 -4.55 -3.22
C PHE A 136 -5.91 -5.04 -3.13
N ASP A 137 -6.75 -4.70 -4.11
CA ASP A 137 -8.12 -5.18 -4.18
C ASP A 137 -8.56 -5.38 -5.64
N LYS A 138 -9.69 -6.05 -5.84
CA LYS A 138 -10.26 -6.24 -7.16
C LYS A 138 -10.72 -4.90 -7.74
N LEU A 139 -10.29 -4.59 -8.97
CA LEU A 139 -10.82 -3.45 -9.70
C LEU A 139 -12.33 -3.65 -9.89
N SER A 140 -13.13 -2.72 -9.41
CA SER A 140 -14.54 -2.60 -9.71
C SER A 140 -14.70 -1.48 -10.74
N GLY A 141 -15.48 -1.69 -11.79
CA GLY A 141 -15.86 -0.57 -12.66
C GLY A 141 -16.46 0.55 -11.81
N GLY A 142 -16.01 1.78 -12.02
CA GLY A 142 -16.53 2.96 -11.31
C GLY A 142 -17.28 3.89 -12.24
N ASN A 143 -18.33 4.55 -11.73
CA ASN A 143 -19.07 5.58 -12.44
C ASN A 143 -18.49 6.99 -12.25
N LYS A 144 -17.57 7.15 -11.30
CA LYS A 144 -16.88 8.42 -11.08
C LYS A 144 -15.89 8.68 -12.21
N THR A 145 -16.06 9.82 -12.88
CA THR A 145 -15.21 10.27 -13.98
C THR A 145 -14.56 11.60 -13.64
N PHE A 146 -13.41 11.86 -14.23
CA PHE A 146 -12.67 13.10 -14.07
C PHE A 146 -12.39 13.69 -15.46
N SER A 147 -12.49 15.01 -15.60
CA SER A 147 -12.38 15.69 -16.89
C SER A 147 -11.02 15.53 -17.57
N ASP A 148 -9.99 15.27 -16.79
CA ASP A 148 -8.58 15.11 -17.21
C ASP A 148 -8.11 13.64 -17.21
N VAL A 149 -9.02 12.67 -17.04
CA VAL A 149 -8.72 11.23 -17.11
C VAL A 149 -9.63 10.60 -18.17
N PRO A 150 -9.27 10.67 -19.44
CA PRO A 150 -10.05 10.07 -20.52
C PRO A 150 -10.02 8.53 -20.44
N THR A 151 -10.97 7.86 -21.07
CA THR A 151 -11.16 6.40 -20.97
C THR A 151 -9.99 5.57 -21.50
N ASP A 152 -9.16 6.14 -22.38
CA ASP A 152 -7.93 5.55 -22.91
C ASP A 152 -6.68 5.86 -22.06
N HIS A 153 -6.82 6.64 -20.98
CA HIS A 153 -5.72 6.88 -20.06
C HIS A 153 -5.30 5.58 -19.40
N TRP A 154 -3.99 5.29 -19.36
CA TRP A 154 -3.43 4.03 -18.86
C TRP A 154 -3.88 3.65 -17.44
N ALA A 155 -4.15 4.62 -16.57
CA ALA A 155 -4.60 4.42 -15.20
C ALA A 155 -6.12 4.61 -15.03
N TYR A 156 -6.90 4.78 -16.09
CA TYR A 156 -8.33 5.07 -16.01
C TYR A 156 -9.07 4.09 -15.09
N ALA A 157 -8.92 2.78 -15.33
CA ALA A 157 -9.61 1.75 -14.56
C ALA A 157 -9.20 1.76 -13.07
N ALA A 158 -7.92 2.03 -12.78
CA ALA A 158 -7.43 2.12 -11.41
C ALA A 158 -7.97 3.36 -10.68
N ILE A 159 -7.92 4.52 -11.33
CA ILE A 159 -8.40 5.79 -10.76
C ILE A 159 -9.90 5.73 -10.50
N THR A 160 -10.71 5.29 -11.48
CA THR A 160 -12.17 5.21 -11.33
C THR A 160 -12.58 4.18 -10.27
N SER A 161 -11.89 3.02 -10.22
CA SER A 161 -12.11 2.03 -9.18
C SER A 161 -11.75 2.56 -7.78
N ALA A 162 -10.62 3.22 -7.64
CA ALA A 162 -10.19 3.81 -6.37
C ALA A 162 -11.14 4.94 -5.92
N ALA A 163 -11.67 5.71 -6.85
CA ALA A 163 -12.64 6.77 -6.59
C ALA A 163 -14.01 6.20 -6.16
N GLU A 164 -14.47 5.12 -6.79
CA GLU A 164 -15.71 4.44 -6.41
C GLU A 164 -15.64 3.86 -5.00
N LYS A 165 -14.48 3.33 -4.61
CA LYS A 165 -14.19 2.83 -3.26
C LYS A 165 -13.99 3.94 -2.23
N GLY A 166 -13.97 5.21 -2.64
CA GLY A 166 -13.73 6.34 -1.75
C GLY A 166 -12.25 6.49 -1.30
N TRP A 167 -11.33 5.74 -1.89
CA TRP A 167 -9.90 5.82 -1.56
C TRP A 167 -9.27 7.11 -2.07
N VAL A 168 -9.66 7.55 -3.25
CA VAL A 168 -9.21 8.80 -3.84
C VAL A 168 -10.39 9.72 -4.16
N ASN A 169 -10.15 11.01 -4.11
CA ASN A 169 -11.09 12.02 -4.58
C ASN A 169 -10.40 12.92 -5.61
N GLY A 170 -11.19 13.44 -6.53
CA GLY A 170 -10.76 14.53 -7.39
C GLY A 170 -10.81 15.88 -6.68
N TYR A 171 -10.51 16.91 -7.43
CA TYR A 171 -10.59 18.31 -7.00
C TYR A 171 -12.00 18.87 -7.28
N SER A 172 -12.30 20.00 -6.64
CA SER A 172 -13.61 20.68 -6.79
C SER A 172 -13.89 21.17 -8.22
N ASP A 173 -12.86 21.27 -9.06
CA ASP A 173 -12.95 21.64 -10.48
C ASP A 173 -13.27 20.44 -11.40
N GLY A 174 -13.48 19.25 -10.82
CA GLY A 174 -13.79 18.03 -11.56
C GLY A 174 -12.58 17.31 -12.14
N THR A 175 -11.34 17.75 -11.81
CA THR A 175 -10.10 17.11 -12.24
C THR A 175 -9.59 16.09 -11.22
N PHE A 176 -8.75 15.15 -11.66
CA PHE A 176 -7.97 14.24 -10.80
C PHE A 176 -6.49 14.64 -10.71
N ARG A 177 -5.97 15.27 -11.75
CA ARG A 177 -4.57 15.67 -11.92
C ARG A 177 -3.63 14.47 -11.89
N PRO A 178 -3.78 13.51 -12.83
CA PRO A 178 -3.09 12.21 -12.78
C PRO A 178 -1.57 12.32 -12.78
N ASP A 179 -1.01 13.28 -13.50
CA ASP A 179 0.44 13.48 -13.66
C ASP A 179 1.08 14.33 -12.56
N ASN A 180 0.28 14.93 -11.67
CA ASN A 180 0.83 15.68 -10.56
C ASN A 180 1.48 14.72 -9.54
N ALA A 181 2.61 15.14 -8.97
CA ALA A 181 3.19 14.45 -7.84
C ALA A 181 2.20 14.43 -6.66
N ILE A 182 2.15 13.30 -5.95
CA ILE A 182 1.33 13.14 -4.75
C ILE A 182 2.14 13.49 -3.50
N THR A 183 1.50 14.11 -2.53
CA THR A 183 2.15 14.45 -1.25
C THR A 183 2.14 13.27 -0.27
N ARG A 184 3.03 13.32 0.73
CA ARG A 184 3.09 12.32 1.79
C ARG A 184 1.76 12.21 2.57
N ALA A 185 1.12 13.34 2.86
CA ALA A 185 -0.18 13.36 3.54
C ALA A 185 -1.29 12.70 2.70
N GLU A 186 -1.32 12.96 1.40
CA GLU A 186 -2.28 12.30 0.50
C GLU A 186 -2.06 10.79 0.42
N VAL A 187 -0.80 10.34 0.36
CA VAL A 187 -0.45 8.90 0.41
C VAL A 187 -0.93 8.25 1.70
N VAL A 188 -0.70 8.90 2.84
CA VAL A 188 -1.17 8.40 4.15
C VAL A 188 -2.70 8.28 4.16
N LYS A 189 -3.41 9.32 3.71
CA LYS A 189 -4.87 9.32 3.64
C LYS A 189 -5.42 8.16 2.81
N ILE A 190 -4.85 7.97 1.61
CA ILE A 190 -5.29 6.90 0.70
C ILE A 190 -4.94 5.53 1.30
N THR A 191 -3.75 5.38 1.88
CA THR A 191 -3.32 4.11 2.48
C THR A 191 -4.21 3.72 3.65
N ASN A 192 -4.56 4.64 4.55
CA ASN A 192 -5.53 4.39 5.63
C ASN A 192 -6.88 3.94 5.06
N ALA A 193 -7.37 4.60 4.00
CA ALA A 193 -8.63 4.23 3.35
C ALA A 193 -8.58 2.82 2.74
N VAL A 194 -7.47 2.45 2.06
CA VAL A 194 -7.26 1.10 1.53
C VAL A 194 -7.25 0.04 2.63
N LEU A 195 -6.64 0.36 3.79
CA LEU A 195 -6.56 -0.51 4.96
C LEU A 195 -7.83 -0.48 5.81
N MET A 196 -8.79 0.39 5.50
CA MET A 196 -10.00 0.65 6.29
C MET A 196 -9.69 1.08 7.72
N ARG A 197 -8.59 1.82 7.93
CA ARG A 197 -8.17 2.33 9.24
C ARG A 197 -8.70 3.72 9.50
N THR A 198 -9.18 3.94 10.71
CA THR A 198 -9.65 5.25 11.18
C THR A 198 -9.01 5.59 12.53
N CYS A 199 -8.49 6.78 12.64
CA CYS A 199 -7.84 7.22 13.87
C CYS A 199 -8.87 7.47 15.00
N ASP A 200 -8.61 6.94 16.18
CA ASP A 200 -9.31 7.30 17.41
C ASP A 200 -8.84 8.69 17.89
N LYS A 201 -9.66 9.69 17.57
CA LYS A 201 -9.33 11.10 17.86
C LYS A 201 -9.31 11.42 19.35
N ASP A 202 -10.17 10.77 20.12
CA ASP A 202 -10.26 10.95 21.57
C ASP A 202 -9.02 10.35 22.23
N TYR A 203 -8.63 9.15 21.82
CA TYR A 203 -7.38 8.55 22.30
C TYR A 203 -6.16 9.40 21.98
N VAL A 204 -6.07 9.94 20.77
CA VAL A 204 -4.97 10.83 20.37
C VAL A 204 -4.96 12.07 21.25
N ALA A 205 -6.10 12.73 21.48
CA ALA A 205 -6.19 13.94 22.31
C ALA A 205 -5.72 13.67 23.76
N ASP A 206 -6.12 12.54 24.33
CA ASP A 206 -5.83 12.19 25.72
C ASP A 206 -4.39 11.67 25.93
N ASN A 207 -3.70 11.23 24.86
CA ASN A 207 -2.40 10.56 24.97
C ASN A 207 -1.28 11.22 24.17
N LEU A 208 -1.39 12.49 23.77
CA LEU A 208 -0.42 13.20 22.93
C LEU A 208 1.04 13.06 23.38
N SER A 209 1.29 13.05 24.69
CA SER A 209 2.65 12.93 25.23
C SER A 209 3.30 11.55 25.05
N LYS A 210 2.52 10.53 24.69
CA LYS A 210 2.98 9.15 24.45
C LYS A 210 3.10 8.83 22.97
N LEU A 211 2.51 9.65 22.11
CA LEU A 211 2.49 9.44 20.68
C LEU A 211 3.75 9.99 20.01
N ILE A 212 4.09 9.39 18.87
CA ILE A 212 5.07 9.98 17.97
C ILE A 212 4.51 11.32 17.50
N SER A 213 5.27 12.38 17.71
CA SER A 213 4.94 13.74 17.30
C SER A 213 5.97 14.28 16.32
N TYR A 214 5.54 15.20 15.47
CA TYR A 214 6.38 15.84 14.46
C TYR A 214 6.33 17.35 14.61
N ASN A 215 7.48 18.00 14.45
CA ASN A 215 7.61 19.45 14.66
C ASN A 215 6.89 20.29 13.59
N ASP A 216 6.56 19.69 12.46
CA ASP A 216 5.87 20.31 11.31
C ASP A 216 4.40 19.86 11.16
N LEU A 217 3.85 19.13 12.15
CA LEU A 217 2.48 18.63 12.14
C LEU A 217 1.66 19.25 13.27
N THR A 218 0.67 20.05 12.93
CA THR A 218 -0.24 20.69 13.91
C THR A 218 -1.64 20.10 13.80
N SER A 219 -2.43 20.19 14.88
CA SER A 219 -3.81 19.70 14.92
C SER A 219 -4.76 20.40 13.93
N ALA A 220 -4.36 21.55 13.40
CA ALA A 220 -5.08 22.26 12.35
C ALA A 220 -4.84 21.69 10.95
N TYR A 221 -3.82 20.83 10.78
CA TYR A 221 -3.52 20.24 9.49
C TYR A 221 -4.58 19.17 9.13
N TRP A 222 -5.08 19.19 7.91
CA TRP A 222 -6.20 18.36 7.49
C TRP A 222 -5.98 16.84 7.64
N ALA A 223 -4.73 16.37 7.51
CA ALA A 223 -4.36 14.96 7.65
C ALA A 223 -3.75 14.64 9.04
N TYR A 224 -3.93 15.50 10.04
CA TYR A 224 -3.34 15.33 11.37
C TYR A 224 -3.63 13.94 11.95
N TYR A 225 -4.88 13.57 12.01
CA TYR A 225 -5.30 12.28 12.56
C TYR A 225 -4.91 11.10 11.66
N ASP A 226 -4.94 11.27 10.35
CA ASP A 226 -4.47 10.22 9.42
C ASP A 226 -2.98 9.92 9.61
N ILE A 227 -2.16 10.95 9.87
CA ILE A 227 -0.73 10.78 10.13
C ILE A 227 -0.48 10.13 11.50
N HIS A 228 -1.26 10.46 12.53
CA HIS A 228 -1.16 9.77 13.82
C HIS A 228 -1.51 8.29 13.70
N GLU A 229 -2.56 7.92 12.96
CA GLU A 229 -2.91 6.53 12.63
C GLU A 229 -1.75 5.78 11.95
N ALA A 230 -1.10 6.44 11.00
CA ALA A 230 -0.03 5.86 10.21
C ALA A 230 1.31 5.72 10.95
N SER A 231 1.51 6.54 11.99
CA SER A 231 2.80 6.67 12.71
C SER A 231 2.86 5.90 14.01
N ASN A 232 1.73 5.58 14.61
CA ASN A 232 1.67 4.97 15.93
C ASN A 232 1.09 3.56 15.85
N ALA A 233 1.91 2.56 16.13
CA ALA A 233 1.46 1.19 16.22
C ALA A 233 0.59 1.01 17.48
N HIS A 234 -0.55 0.35 17.34
CA HIS A 234 -1.50 0.18 18.43
C HIS A 234 -2.36 -1.07 18.27
N ASP A 235 -2.94 -1.51 19.37
CA ASP A 235 -4.05 -2.46 19.38
C ASP A 235 -5.37 -1.70 19.32
N TYR A 236 -6.36 -2.27 18.67
CA TYR A 236 -7.67 -1.65 18.51
C TYR A 236 -8.81 -2.67 18.67
N LYS A 237 -10.02 -2.15 18.85
CA LYS A 237 -11.28 -2.88 18.72
C LYS A 237 -12.25 -2.05 17.92
N VAL A 238 -13.22 -2.70 17.29
CA VAL A 238 -14.31 -2.02 16.58
C VAL A 238 -15.56 -2.00 17.46
N VAL A 239 -16.11 -0.81 17.67
CA VAL A 239 -17.33 -0.59 18.44
C VAL A 239 -18.23 0.36 17.65
N ASN A 240 -19.44 -0.09 17.27
CA ASN A 240 -20.37 0.68 16.46
C ASN A 240 -19.72 1.27 15.18
N ASP A 241 -19.01 0.43 14.44
CA ASP A 241 -18.27 0.76 13.21
C ASP A 241 -17.15 1.81 13.38
N ALA A 242 -16.76 2.16 14.60
CA ALA A 242 -15.63 3.00 14.91
C ALA A 242 -14.47 2.18 15.49
N GLU A 243 -13.26 2.50 15.11
CA GLU A 243 -12.05 1.98 15.74
C GLU A 243 -11.78 2.72 17.03
N ILE A 244 -11.54 1.95 18.09
CA ILE A 244 -11.16 2.45 19.42
C ILE A 244 -9.78 1.87 19.73
N TRP A 245 -8.80 2.73 19.93
CA TRP A 245 -7.45 2.32 20.29
C TRP A 245 -7.41 1.82 21.74
N ILE A 246 -6.66 0.75 21.98
CA ILE A 246 -6.55 0.15 23.32
C ILE A 246 -5.19 0.47 23.94
N ASN A 247 -4.13 0.09 23.25
CA ASN A 247 -2.75 0.23 23.72
C ASN A 247 -1.84 0.64 22.56
N LEU A 248 -0.83 1.46 22.86
CA LEU A 248 0.32 1.66 21.96
C LEU A 248 1.27 0.47 22.04
N LYS A 249 1.92 0.13 20.92
CA LYS A 249 2.91 -0.94 20.80
C LYS A 249 4.33 -0.41 20.76
#